data_24a8d3a4cb381178cbde25d1fc127591
#
_entry.id   24a8d3a4cb381178cbde25d1fc127591
#
_cell.length_a   1.000
_cell.length_b   1.000
_cell.length_c   1.000
_cell.angle_alpha   90.00
_cell.angle_beta   90.00
_cell.angle_gamma   90.00
#
_symmetry.space_group_name_H-M   'P 1'
#
loop_
_entity.id
_entity.type
_entity.pdbx_description
1 polymer ?
#
loop_
_entity_poly.entity_id
_entity_poly.type
_entity_poly.pdbx_seq_one_letter_code
_entity_poly.pdbx_strand_id
1 'polypeptide(L)'
;MDSDEGYNYEFDEDEECSEDSGAEEDEDEPDEEDEPDLELGEVELVEPGLGVGGERDGLLCGETGGLGPGGGGGLGGSGLGGPGPGGGGLGHEQEEDYRYEVLTAEQILQHMVECIREVNEVIQNPATITRILLSHFNWDKEKLMERYFDGNLEKLFAECHVINPSKKSRTRQMNTRSSAQDMPCQICYLNYPNSYFTGLECGHKFCMQCWSEYLTTKIMEEGMGQTISCPAHGCDILVDDNTVMRLITDSKVKLKYQHLITNSFVECNRLLKWCPAPDCHHVVKVQYPDAKPVRCKCGRQFCFNCGENWHDPVKCKWLKKWIKKCDDDSETSNWIAANTKECPKCHVTIEKDGGCNHMVCRNQNCKAEFCWVCLGPWEPHGSAWYNCNRYNEDDAKAARDAQEELTQRSRAALQRYLFYCNRYMNHMQSLRFEHKLYAQVKQKMEEMQQHNMSWIEVQFLKKAVDVLCQCRATLMYTYVFAFYLKKNNQSIIFENNQADLENATEVLSGYLERDISQDSLQDIKQKVQDKYRYCESRRKVLLQHVHEGYEKDLWEYIED
;
A
#
# COMPACT_ATOMS: atom_id res chain seq x y z
N MET A 1 -37.75 -38.21 50.75
CA MET A 1 -36.70 -39.21 50.74
C MET A 1 -35.82 -38.80 49.62
N ASP A 2 -34.98 -37.86 49.89
CA ASP A 2 -33.55 -37.88 50.32
C ASP A 2 -32.69 -38.30 49.16
N SER A 3 -31.66 -37.63 48.80
CA SER A 3 -30.73 -36.75 49.53
C SER A 3 -29.92 -35.95 48.57
N ASP A 4 -29.62 -34.68 48.97
CA ASP A 4 -28.54 -33.82 48.57
C ASP A 4 -27.18 -34.49 48.72
N GLU A 5 -26.24 -34.22 47.80
CA GLU A 5 -24.83 -34.08 48.15
C GLU A 5 -24.21 -32.96 47.32
N GLY A 6 -24.05 -31.81 48.00
CA GLY A 6 -23.25 -30.69 47.56
C GLY A 6 -21.77 -30.95 47.79
N TYR A 7 -20.93 -30.53 46.84
CA TYR A 7 -19.51 -30.34 47.08
C TYR A 7 -19.18 -28.84 47.05
N ASN A 8 -18.87 -28.37 48.27
CA ASN A 8 -18.25 -27.08 48.56
C ASN A 8 -16.75 -27.19 48.29
N TYR A 9 -16.19 -26.23 47.60
CA TYR A 9 -14.76 -25.94 47.64
C TYR A 9 -14.58 -24.56 48.25
N GLU A 10 -14.02 -24.57 49.46
CA GLU A 10 -13.52 -23.41 50.19
C GLU A 10 -12.21 -22.96 49.54
N PHE A 11 -12.08 -21.62 49.37
CA PHE A 11 -10.83 -20.94 49.09
C PHE A 11 -10.26 -20.47 50.41
N ASP A 12 -9.08 -20.94 50.76
CA ASP A 12 -8.29 -20.39 51.84
C ASP A 12 -7.46 -19.19 51.28
N GLU A 13 -7.66 -18.07 51.94
CA GLU A 13 -6.82 -16.87 51.89
C GLU A 13 -5.67 -17.01 52.91
N ASP A 14 -4.63 -16.18 52.68
CA ASP A 14 -3.53 -15.81 53.55
C ASP A 14 -2.24 -16.64 53.51
N GLU A 15 -1.19 -15.96 53.00
CA GLU A 15 -0.03 -15.60 53.85
C GLU A 15 0.92 -14.65 53.14
N GLU A 16 1.02 -13.45 53.72
CA GLU A 16 2.13 -12.53 53.57
C GLU A 16 3.38 -13.08 54.30
N CYS A 17 4.58 -12.78 53.77
CA CYS A 17 5.78 -12.38 54.52
C CYS A 17 6.98 -12.26 53.58
N SER A 18 7.50 -11.11 53.40
CA SER A 18 8.62 -10.41 54.10
C SER A 18 9.98 -10.59 53.42
N GLU A 19 10.58 -9.44 53.16
CA GLU A 19 11.92 -9.14 52.71
C GLU A 19 13.05 -9.94 53.42
N ASP A 20 14.08 -10.32 52.69
CA ASP A 20 15.44 -10.07 53.13
C ASP A 20 16.47 -10.06 51.97
N SER A 21 17.44 -9.20 52.18
CA SER A 21 18.59 -8.82 51.37
C SER A 21 19.71 -9.86 51.35
N GLY A 22 20.47 -9.94 50.25
CA GLY A 22 21.78 -10.58 50.25
C GLY A 22 22.41 -10.62 48.87
N ALA A 23 23.38 -9.76 48.66
CA ALA A 23 24.31 -9.78 47.54
C ALA A 23 25.21 -11.01 47.61
N GLU A 24 25.61 -11.55 46.47
CA GLU A 24 26.99 -11.95 46.21
C GLU A 24 27.14 -12.23 44.71
N GLU A 25 28.20 -11.67 44.17
CA GLU A 25 28.72 -11.77 42.80
C GLU A 25 29.27 -13.19 42.56
N ASP A 26 29.01 -13.79 41.41
CA ASP A 26 29.92 -14.74 40.78
C ASP A 26 29.81 -14.65 39.26
N GLU A 27 30.93 -14.30 38.66
CA GLU A 27 31.24 -14.30 37.25
C GLU A 27 31.30 -15.76 36.76
N ASP A 28 30.44 -16.13 35.77
CA ASP A 28 30.72 -17.28 34.93
C ASP A 28 30.43 -16.90 33.48
N GLU A 29 31.49 -16.88 32.69
CA GLU A 29 31.46 -16.80 31.23
C GLU A 29 30.82 -18.07 30.66
N PRO A 30 29.92 -18.00 29.65
CA PRO A 30 29.58 -19.17 28.87
C PRO A 30 30.38 -19.25 27.59
N ASP A 31 30.86 -20.46 27.35
CA ASP A 31 31.60 -21.02 26.24
C ASP A 31 31.10 -20.58 24.86
N GLU A 32 32.09 -20.36 23.98
CA GLU A 32 31.94 -20.23 22.54
C GLU A 32 31.38 -21.54 21.94
N GLU A 33 30.12 -21.51 21.48
CA GLU A 33 29.60 -22.58 20.61
C GLU A 33 29.64 -22.12 19.14
N ASP A 34 30.27 -22.94 18.35
CA ASP A 34 30.51 -22.91 16.92
C ASP A 34 29.29 -22.49 16.08
N GLU A 35 29.41 -21.40 15.35
CA GLU A 35 28.55 -21.10 14.21
C GLU A 35 29.01 -21.87 12.97
N PRO A 36 28.11 -22.52 12.21
CA PRO A 36 28.50 -23.16 10.96
C PRO A 36 28.69 -22.13 9.84
N ASP A 37 29.86 -22.16 9.25
CA ASP A 37 30.22 -21.47 8.01
C ASP A 37 29.18 -21.72 6.90
N LEU A 38 28.42 -20.72 6.55
CA LEU A 38 27.63 -20.67 5.32
C LEU A 38 28.52 -20.09 4.21
N GLU A 39 29.07 -20.96 3.39
CA GLU A 39 29.72 -20.60 2.13
C GLU A 39 28.76 -19.81 1.25
N LEU A 40 29.02 -18.51 1.11
CA LEU A 40 28.42 -17.64 0.09
C LEU A 40 29.05 -17.97 -1.25
N GLY A 41 28.30 -18.72 -2.08
CA GLY A 41 28.65 -18.94 -3.47
C GLY A 41 28.80 -17.62 -4.22
N GLU A 42 29.95 -17.41 -4.80
CA GLU A 42 30.27 -16.30 -5.70
C GLU A 42 29.34 -16.36 -6.92
N VAL A 43 28.49 -15.33 -7.07
CA VAL A 43 27.75 -15.11 -8.31
C VAL A 43 28.62 -14.25 -9.21
N GLU A 44 29.18 -14.89 -10.25
CA GLU A 44 29.87 -14.20 -11.34
C GLU A 44 28.94 -13.20 -12.02
N LEU A 45 29.26 -11.92 -11.91
CA LEU A 45 28.70 -10.84 -12.70
C LEU A 45 29.27 -10.90 -14.12
N VAL A 46 28.46 -11.36 -15.05
CA VAL A 46 28.79 -11.28 -16.48
C VAL A 46 28.54 -9.83 -16.94
N GLU A 47 29.61 -9.13 -17.24
CA GLU A 47 29.57 -7.84 -17.92
C GLU A 47 29.12 -8.04 -19.38
N PRO A 48 28.23 -7.18 -19.94
CA PRO A 48 28.01 -7.18 -21.39
C PRO A 48 29.12 -6.40 -22.09
N GLY A 49 29.97 -7.15 -22.78
CA GLY A 49 31.03 -6.61 -23.61
C GLY A 49 30.52 -5.77 -24.78
N LEU A 50 31.11 -4.62 -24.94
CA LEU A 50 31.07 -3.77 -26.13
C LEU A 50 31.78 -4.50 -27.28
N GLY A 51 31.03 -4.97 -28.26
CA GLY A 51 31.53 -5.46 -29.54
C GLY A 51 31.23 -4.47 -30.64
N VAL A 52 32.29 -3.87 -31.15
CA VAL A 52 32.30 -3.02 -32.34
C VAL A 52 32.49 -3.89 -33.58
N GLY A 53 31.70 -3.67 -34.64
CA GLY A 53 32.15 -3.77 -36.01
C GLY A 53 31.66 -4.97 -36.85
N GLY A 54 31.12 -4.65 -38.01
CA GLY A 54 31.30 -5.44 -39.21
C GLY A 54 30.04 -5.76 -40.03
N GLU A 55 29.69 -4.85 -40.89
CA GLU A 55 29.40 -5.00 -42.33
C GLU A 55 28.57 -6.15 -42.88
N ARG A 56 27.47 -5.71 -43.58
CA ARG A 56 27.02 -6.04 -44.96
C ARG A 56 26.30 -7.35 -45.24
N ASP A 57 25.23 -7.14 -45.89
CA ASP A 57 24.54 -7.59 -47.11
C ASP A 57 23.11 -8.05 -46.77
N GLY A 58 22.05 -7.48 -47.28
CA GLY A 58 21.72 -7.10 -48.66
C GLY A 58 20.68 -8.06 -49.19
N LEU A 59 19.47 -7.56 -49.48
CA LEU A 59 18.51 -7.98 -50.48
C LEU A 59 17.08 -7.71 -49.96
N LEU A 60 16.41 -6.64 -50.37
CA LEU A 60 15.66 -6.36 -51.59
C LEU A 60 14.41 -7.23 -51.77
N CYS A 61 13.37 -6.48 -51.98
CA CYS A 61 12.08 -6.73 -52.67
C CYS A 61 10.88 -6.76 -51.74
N GLY A 62 9.81 -6.01 -51.94
CA GLY A 62 9.42 -5.19 -53.07
C GLY A 62 8.09 -4.52 -52.75
N GLU A 63 7.97 -3.36 -53.31
CA GLU A 63 6.82 -2.50 -53.37
C GLU A 63 5.59 -3.14 -54.05
N THR A 64 4.40 -2.65 -53.68
CA THR A 64 3.36 -2.07 -54.57
C THR A 64 2.18 -1.70 -53.68
N GLY A 65 1.74 -0.47 -53.57
CA GLY A 65 1.07 0.38 -54.55
C GLY A 65 -0.41 0.06 -54.47
N GLY A 66 -1.35 0.90 -54.21
CA GLY A 66 -1.58 2.30 -54.30
C GLY A 66 -3.07 2.57 -54.44
N LEU A 67 -3.46 3.79 -54.15
CA LEU A 67 -4.64 4.51 -54.70
C LEU A 67 -6.04 4.24 -54.09
N GLY A 68 -6.58 5.25 -53.37
CA GLY A 68 -8.01 5.63 -53.39
C GLY A 68 -8.36 6.30 -54.74
N PRO A 69 -9.43 7.03 -54.97
CA PRO A 69 -10.51 7.57 -54.10
C PRO A 69 -11.91 7.55 -54.76
N GLY A 70 -12.91 8.19 -54.14
CA GLY A 70 -14.16 8.67 -54.74
C GLY A 70 -15.39 7.95 -54.17
N GLY A 71 -16.47 8.55 -53.72
CA GLY A 71 -17.09 9.77 -54.14
C GLY A 71 -18.57 9.50 -54.45
N GLY A 72 -19.48 10.25 -53.84
CA GLY A 72 -20.89 10.39 -54.27
C GLY A 72 -21.88 9.64 -53.36
N GLY A 73 -22.86 10.22 -52.70
CA GLY A 73 -23.79 11.24 -53.10
C GLY A 73 -25.18 10.67 -53.18
N GLY A 74 -26.16 11.18 -52.45
CA GLY A 74 -27.55 11.01 -52.83
C GLY A 74 -28.57 10.79 -51.71
N LEU A 75 -29.12 11.83 -51.14
CA LEU A 75 -30.53 12.24 -51.16
C LEU A 75 -31.61 11.31 -50.58
N GLY A 76 -32.26 11.71 -49.49
CA GLY A 76 -33.64 12.08 -49.50
C GLY A 76 -34.60 11.07 -48.87
N GLY A 77 -35.28 11.44 -47.78
CA GLY A 77 -36.48 10.77 -47.32
C GLY A 77 -37.00 11.28 -45.97
N SER A 78 -37.82 12.32 -46.04
CA SER A 78 -38.60 12.86 -44.92
C SER A 78 -39.66 11.87 -44.44
N GLY A 79 -39.75 11.66 -43.11
CA GLY A 79 -40.81 10.94 -42.47
C GLY A 79 -41.12 11.50 -41.09
N LEU A 80 -42.18 12.23 -40.96
CA LEU A 80 -42.75 12.78 -39.74
C LEU A 80 -43.31 11.67 -38.85
N GLY A 81 -42.92 11.65 -37.56
CA GLY A 81 -43.53 10.83 -36.53
C GLY A 81 -43.31 11.48 -35.18
N GLY A 82 -44.41 11.82 -34.51
CA GLY A 82 -44.55 12.68 -33.36
C GLY A 82 -43.97 12.16 -32.03
N PRO A 83 -43.99 12.99 -30.99
CA PRO A 83 -43.24 12.81 -29.76
C PRO A 83 -43.91 11.88 -28.75
N GLY A 84 -43.20 10.81 -28.36
CA GLY A 84 -43.53 10.01 -27.20
C GLY A 84 -42.74 10.54 -25.98
N PRO A 85 -43.26 10.43 -24.73
CA PRO A 85 -42.78 11.15 -23.57
C PRO A 85 -41.52 10.50 -22.93
N GLY A 86 -40.56 11.32 -22.65
CA GLY A 86 -39.60 11.36 -21.62
C GLY A 86 -39.05 10.05 -21.02
N GLY A 87 -37.98 9.52 -21.56
CA GLY A 87 -37.02 8.75 -20.81
C GLY A 87 -35.89 9.69 -20.38
N GLY A 88 -35.85 10.04 -19.10
CA GLY A 88 -34.74 10.80 -18.55
C GLY A 88 -33.44 10.02 -18.72
N GLY A 89 -32.63 10.45 -19.66
CA GLY A 89 -31.25 10.05 -19.76
C GLY A 89 -30.52 10.60 -18.54
N LEU A 90 -30.23 9.74 -17.59
CA LEU A 90 -29.23 10.01 -16.57
C LEU A 90 -27.91 10.28 -17.30
N GLY A 91 -27.48 11.52 -17.24
CA GLY A 91 -26.20 11.96 -17.73
C GLY A 91 -25.12 11.09 -17.09
N HIS A 92 -24.42 10.35 -17.91
CA HIS A 92 -23.09 9.90 -17.59
C HIS A 92 -22.26 11.19 -17.45
N GLU A 93 -22.12 11.68 -16.22
CA GLU A 93 -20.98 12.52 -15.87
C GLU A 93 -19.77 11.63 -16.15
N GLN A 94 -19.00 12.00 -17.15
CA GLN A 94 -17.70 11.41 -17.40
C GLN A 94 -16.89 11.67 -16.12
N GLU A 95 -16.65 10.62 -15.32
CA GLU A 95 -15.58 10.64 -14.33
C GLU A 95 -14.35 11.11 -15.07
N GLU A 96 -13.89 12.33 -14.77
CA GLU A 96 -12.62 12.83 -15.31
C GLU A 96 -11.56 11.79 -14.93
N ASP A 97 -10.96 11.18 -15.94
CA ASP A 97 -9.95 10.15 -15.76
C ASP A 97 -8.83 10.70 -14.88
N TYR A 98 -8.70 10.19 -13.65
CA TYR A 98 -7.63 10.59 -12.72
C TYR A 98 -6.28 10.29 -13.35
N ARG A 99 -5.66 11.32 -13.93
CA ARG A 99 -4.42 11.18 -14.68
C ARG A 99 -3.22 11.07 -13.75
N TYR A 100 -2.44 10.03 -13.98
CA TYR A 100 -1.18 9.80 -13.28
C TYR A 100 -0.15 9.19 -14.22
N GLU A 101 1.12 9.32 -13.84
CA GLU A 101 2.27 8.77 -14.55
C GLU A 101 3.07 7.86 -13.61
N VAL A 102 3.65 6.79 -14.14
CA VAL A 102 4.54 5.91 -13.38
C VAL A 102 5.98 6.14 -13.85
N LEU A 103 6.79 6.70 -12.95
CA LEU A 103 8.15 7.13 -13.18
C LEU A 103 9.16 6.06 -12.73
N THR A 104 10.25 5.92 -13.49
CA THR A 104 11.46 5.17 -13.08
C THR A 104 12.37 6.07 -12.24
N ALA A 105 13.41 5.47 -11.61
CA ALA A 105 14.40 6.22 -10.82
C ALA A 105 15.06 7.35 -11.62
N GLU A 106 15.41 7.10 -12.89
CA GLU A 106 15.99 8.11 -13.78
C GLU A 106 15.01 9.26 -14.06
N GLN A 107 13.75 8.94 -14.33
CA GLN A 107 12.70 9.93 -14.57
C GLN A 107 12.39 10.78 -13.33
N ILE A 108 12.56 10.22 -12.12
CA ILE A 108 12.41 10.98 -10.87
C ILE A 108 13.51 12.01 -10.73
N LEU A 109 14.78 11.63 -11.00
CA LEU A 109 15.90 12.55 -10.96
C LEU A 109 15.73 13.67 -12.01
N GLN A 110 15.31 13.31 -13.22
CA GLN A 110 15.03 14.30 -14.27
C GLN A 110 13.92 15.27 -13.85
N HIS A 111 12.86 14.76 -13.24
CA HIS A 111 11.76 15.60 -12.73
C HIS A 111 12.22 16.52 -11.60
N MET A 112 13.08 16.05 -10.70
CA MET A 112 13.68 16.86 -9.65
C MET A 112 14.51 18.02 -10.24
N VAL A 113 15.37 17.71 -11.21
CA VAL A 113 16.19 18.71 -11.91
C VAL A 113 15.31 19.75 -12.63
N GLU A 114 14.23 19.30 -13.26
CA GLU A 114 13.28 20.18 -13.93
C GLU A 114 12.57 21.12 -12.94
N CYS A 115 12.13 20.62 -11.79
CA CYS A 115 11.56 21.46 -10.73
C CYS A 115 12.54 22.54 -10.24
N ILE A 116 13.82 22.18 -10.09
CA ILE A 116 14.87 23.14 -9.70
C ILE A 116 15.08 24.17 -10.82
N ARG A 117 15.11 23.74 -12.08
CA ARG A 117 15.30 24.62 -13.24
C ARG A 117 14.18 25.65 -13.36
N GLU A 118 12.92 25.22 -13.29
CA GLU A 118 11.75 26.11 -13.38
C GLU A 118 11.78 27.20 -12.31
N VAL A 119 12.08 26.84 -11.06
CA VAL A 119 12.20 27.82 -9.98
C VAL A 119 13.39 28.72 -10.19
N ASN A 120 14.51 28.18 -10.69
CA ASN A 120 15.74 28.94 -10.91
C ASN A 120 15.67 29.95 -12.07
N GLU A 121 14.79 29.73 -13.03
CA GLU A 121 14.49 30.74 -14.07
C GLU A 121 14.02 32.07 -13.46
N VAL A 122 13.38 32.01 -12.29
CA VAL A 122 12.83 33.18 -11.60
C VAL A 122 13.77 33.71 -10.51
N ILE A 123 14.25 32.83 -9.60
CA ILE A 123 15.02 33.26 -8.42
C ILE A 123 16.53 33.41 -8.67
N GLN A 124 17.05 32.82 -9.74
CA GLN A 124 18.45 32.92 -10.22
C GLN A 124 19.52 32.61 -9.15
N ASN A 125 19.26 31.63 -8.27
CA ASN A 125 20.23 31.16 -7.29
C ASN A 125 21.03 29.95 -7.83
N PRO A 126 22.15 29.57 -7.19
CA PRO A 126 22.79 28.28 -7.47
C PRO A 126 21.80 27.12 -7.31
N ALA A 127 21.83 26.14 -8.23
CA ALA A 127 20.88 25.03 -8.25
C ALA A 127 20.83 24.24 -6.92
N THR A 128 21.98 24.10 -6.25
CA THR A 128 22.10 23.44 -4.94
C THR A 128 21.34 24.19 -3.84
N ILE A 129 21.43 25.52 -3.85
CA ILE A 129 20.68 26.36 -2.89
C ILE A 129 19.18 26.29 -3.20
N THR A 130 18.79 26.38 -4.48
CA THR A 130 17.39 26.26 -4.89
C THR A 130 16.80 24.91 -4.48
N ARG A 131 17.57 23.82 -4.57
CA ARG A 131 17.15 22.52 -4.08
C ARG A 131 16.87 22.54 -2.57
N ILE A 132 17.77 23.13 -1.78
CA ILE A 132 17.59 23.22 -0.32
C ILE A 132 16.35 24.05 0.02
N LEU A 133 16.15 25.18 -0.66
CA LEU A 133 14.94 26.01 -0.51
C LEU A 133 13.67 25.21 -0.85
N LEU A 134 13.63 24.53 -1.99
CA LEU A 134 12.51 23.68 -2.40
C LEU A 134 12.25 22.57 -1.39
N SER A 135 13.28 21.92 -0.89
CA SER A 135 13.17 20.88 0.13
C SER A 135 12.53 21.41 1.42
N HIS A 136 12.94 22.61 1.88
CA HIS A 136 12.36 23.25 3.06
C HIS A 136 10.84 23.52 2.92
N PHE A 137 10.39 23.84 1.71
CA PHE A 137 8.95 24.04 1.41
C PHE A 137 8.24 22.78 0.90
N ASN A 138 8.80 21.58 1.14
CA ASN A 138 8.22 20.31 0.68
C ASN A 138 7.94 20.29 -0.83
N TRP A 139 8.82 20.91 -1.63
CA TRP A 139 8.73 21.04 -3.08
C TRP A 139 7.48 21.79 -3.59
N ASP A 140 6.84 22.57 -2.71
CA ASP A 140 5.75 23.47 -3.06
C ASP A 140 6.33 24.78 -3.64
N LYS A 141 6.34 24.85 -4.97
CA LYS A 141 6.93 25.97 -5.72
C LYS A 141 6.22 27.30 -5.42
N GLU A 142 4.89 27.24 -5.27
CA GLU A 142 4.05 28.42 -5.04
C GLU A 142 4.35 29.04 -3.68
N LYS A 143 4.40 28.23 -2.63
CA LYS A 143 4.78 28.71 -1.30
C LYS A 143 6.19 29.23 -1.22
N LEU A 144 7.14 28.60 -1.91
CA LEU A 144 8.50 29.11 -1.99
C LEU A 144 8.53 30.48 -2.67
N MET A 145 7.85 30.63 -3.80
CA MET A 145 7.81 31.89 -4.55
C MET A 145 7.15 33.01 -3.74
N GLU A 146 5.99 32.74 -3.13
CA GLU A 146 5.32 33.69 -2.24
C GLU A 146 6.27 34.17 -1.13
N ARG A 147 6.88 33.23 -0.42
CA ARG A 147 7.80 33.54 0.68
C ARG A 147 9.08 34.25 0.23
N TYR A 148 9.54 33.94 -0.98
CA TYR A 148 10.74 34.55 -1.55
C TYR A 148 10.55 36.03 -1.92
N PHE A 149 9.39 36.40 -2.46
CA PHE A 149 9.10 37.76 -2.91
C PHE A 149 8.43 38.64 -1.83
N ASP A 150 7.61 38.09 -0.96
CA ASP A 150 6.89 38.84 0.07
C ASP A 150 7.65 38.95 1.40
N GLY A 151 8.69 38.16 1.57
CA GLY A 151 9.39 38.01 2.84
C GLY A 151 10.74 38.72 2.94
N ASN A 152 11.28 38.69 4.14
CA ASN A 152 12.66 39.03 4.39
C ASN A 152 13.56 37.88 3.95
N LEU A 153 14.28 38.05 2.83
CA LEU A 153 15.18 37.05 2.26
C LEU A 153 16.25 36.58 3.27
N GLU A 154 16.75 37.48 4.12
CA GLU A 154 17.75 37.09 5.13
C GLU A 154 17.19 36.10 6.13
N LYS A 155 15.96 36.33 6.56
CA LYS A 155 15.27 35.41 7.46
C LYS A 155 14.98 34.08 6.76
N LEU A 156 14.54 34.10 5.52
CA LEU A 156 14.30 32.88 4.72
C LEU A 156 15.57 32.02 4.60
N PHE A 157 16.69 32.63 4.19
CA PHE A 157 17.94 31.89 4.07
C PHE A 157 18.45 31.35 5.41
N ALA A 158 18.26 32.10 6.50
CA ALA A 158 18.59 31.62 7.85
C ALA A 158 17.71 30.45 8.27
N GLU A 159 16.40 30.50 8.03
CA GLU A 159 15.46 29.40 8.29
C GLU A 159 15.81 28.13 7.50
N CYS A 160 16.32 28.29 6.28
CA CYS A 160 16.75 27.18 5.42
C CYS A 160 18.19 26.72 5.70
N HIS A 161 18.88 27.29 6.67
CA HIS A 161 20.27 26.97 7.05
C HIS A 161 21.26 27.10 5.89
N VAL A 162 21.08 28.10 5.04
CA VAL A 162 21.97 28.43 3.92
C VAL A 162 22.36 29.91 3.92
N ILE A 163 23.54 30.19 3.44
CA ILE A 163 24.01 31.57 3.33
C ILE A 163 23.48 32.20 2.04
N ASN A 164 22.92 33.41 2.15
CA ASN A 164 22.40 34.14 1.01
C ASN A 164 23.52 34.42 -0.01
N PRO A 165 23.43 33.89 -1.25
CA PRO A 165 24.50 34.08 -2.26
C PRO A 165 24.68 35.51 -2.68
N SER A 166 23.68 36.38 -2.53
CA SER A 166 23.78 37.80 -2.86
C SER A 166 24.68 38.57 -1.88
N LYS A 167 24.91 38.02 -0.69
CA LYS A 167 25.80 38.57 0.34
C LYS A 167 27.25 38.09 0.21
N LYS A 168 27.64 37.46 -0.92
CA LYS A 168 29.07 37.14 -1.12
C LYS A 168 29.87 38.40 -0.90
N SER A 169 30.34 38.54 0.33
CA SER A 169 31.28 39.56 0.74
C SER A 169 32.39 39.57 -0.30
N ARG A 170 32.62 40.73 -0.91
CA ARG A 170 33.86 41.05 -1.63
C ARG A 170 35.02 41.03 -0.61
N THR A 171 35.24 39.88 0.02
CA THR A 171 36.52 39.63 0.68
C THR A 171 37.52 39.55 -0.47
N ARG A 172 38.07 40.73 -0.78
CA ARG A 172 39.29 40.84 -1.58
C ARG A 172 40.17 39.68 -1.14
N GLN A 173 40.39 38.72 -2.03
CA GLN A 173 41.56 37.88 -1.95
C GLN A 173 42.76 38.83 -1.98
N MET A 174 43.21 39.25 -0.83
CA MET A 174 44.56 39.69 -0.66
C MET A 174 45.41 38.47 -1.02
N ASN A 175 46.02 38.54 -2.22
CA ASN A 175 47.14 37.70 -2.59
C ASN A 175 48.29 37.95 -1.61
N THR A 176 48.16 37.47 -0.39
CA THR A 176 49.28 37.19 0.46
C THR A 176 49.92 35.94 -0.13
N ARG A 177 51.10 36.08 -0.72
CA ARG A 177 52.09 35.02 -0.87
C ARG A 177 52.37 34.51 0.54
N SER A 178 51.46 33.70 1.11
CA SER A 178 51.68 33.00 2.37
C SER A 178 52.52 31.78 2.05
N SER A 179 53.70 31.76 2.65
CA SER A 179 54.51 30.59 2.89
C SER A 179 53.67 29.36 3.19
N ALA A 180 54.03 28.26 2.59
CA ALA A 180 53.42 26.93 2.82
C ALA A 180 53.67 26.51 4.28
N GLN A 181 52.90 27.08 5.22
CA GLN A 181 52.87 26.60 6.59
C GLN A 181 51.74 25.62 6.71
N ASP A 182 52.08 24.41 7.18
CA ASP A 182 51.09 23.41 7.52
C ASP A 182 50.23 23.92 8.68
N MET A 183 48.91 23.68 8.58
CA MET A 183 47.93 24.07 9.58
C MET A 183 47.36 22.83 10.27
N PRO A 184 47.08 22.87 11.59
CA PRO A 184 46.44 21.76 12.26
C PRO A 184 44.95 21.72 11.94
N CYS A 185 44.43 20.55 11.63
CA CYS A 185 43.01 20.32 11.51
C CYS A 185 42.37 20.28 12.92
N GLN A 186 41.25 20.98 13.08
CA GLN A 186 40.57 21.06 14.40
C GLN A 186 39.85 19.76 14.81
N ILE A 187 39.72 18.79 13.91
CA ILE A 187 39.08 17.49 14.17
C ILE A 187 40.14 16.45 14.52
N CYS A 188 41.12 16.19 13.62
CA CYS A 188 42.13 15.16 13.82
C CYS A 188 43.43 15.66 14.44
N TYR A 189 43.59 16.97 14.59
CA TYR A 189 44.79 17.65 15.10
C TYR A 189 46.10 17.38 14.31
N LEU A 190 45.99 16.80 13.12
CA LEU A 190 47.11 16.60 12.21
C LEU A 190 47.37 17.84 11.37
N ASN A 191 48.66 18.06 11.05
CA ASN A 191 49.07 19.19 10.23
C ASN A 191 49.05 18.82 8.75
N TYR A 192 48.43 19.69 7.95
CA TYR A 192 48.33 19.54 6.49
C TYR A 192 48.59 20.88 5.80
N PRO A 193 49.04 20.88 4.54
CA PRO A 193 49.14 22.09 3.76
C PRO A 193 47.77 22.74 3.56
N ASN A 194 47.70 24.06 3.50
CA ASN A 194 46.45 24.82 3.38
C ASN A 194 45.57 24.38 2.18
N SER A 195 46.19 23.84 1.12
CA SER A 195 45.49 23.30 -0.06
C SER A 195 44.66 22.02 0.26
N TYR A 196 44.92 21.35 1.38
CA TYR A 196 44.23 20.16 1.84
C TYR A 196 42.99 20.45 2.68
N PHE A 197 42.78 21.74 3.00
CA PHE A 197 41.60 22.17 3.74
C PHE A 197 40.50 22.65 2.80
N THR A 198 39.31 22.24 3.14
CA THR A 198 38.09 22.71 2.46
C THR A 198 37.02 23.07 3.50
N GLY A 199 36.06 23.86 3.10
CA GLY A 199 34.97 24.29 3.97
C GLY A 199 33.82 24.84 3.17
N LEU A 200 32.74 25.12 3.90
CA LEU A 200 31.53 25.74 3.37
C LEU A 200 31.63 27.27 3.43
N GLU A 201 30.62 27.94 2.95
CA GLU A 201 30.52 29.42 2.98
C GLU A 201 30.46 29.99 4.41
N CYS A 202 30.19 29.18 5.45
CA CYS A 202 30.29 29.56 6.86
C CYS A 202 31.72 29.87 7.32
N GLY A 203 32.73 29.54 6.50
CA GLY A 203 34.14 29.81 6.78
C GLY A 203 34.88 28.78 7.62
N HIS A 204 34.19 27.78 8.19
CA HIS A 204 34.84 26.69 8.90
C HIS A 204 35.55 25.74 7.91
N LYS A 205 36.80 25.41 8.21
CA LYS A 205 37.65 24.60 7.33
C LYS A 205 38.21 23.41 8.08
N PHE A 206 38.13 22.23 7.45
CA PHE A 206 38.67 20.98 7.96
C PHE A 206 39.45 20.27 6.84
N CYS A 207 40.32 19.34 7.19
CA CYS A 207 41.05 18.56 6.19
C CYS A 207 40.07 17.68 5.39
N MET A 208 40.41 17.39 4.13
CA MET A 208 39.56 16.61 3.22
C MET A 208 39.23 15.21 3.77
N GLN A 209 40.16 14.61 4.52
CA GLN A 209 39.95 13.29 5.11
C GLN A 209 38.85 13.33 6.18
N CYS A 210 38.93 14.26 7.15
CA CYS A 210 37.89 14.42 8.17
C CYS A 210 36.52 14.75 7.56
N TRP A 211 36.48 15.54 6.50
CA TRP A 211 35.26 15.78 5.76
C TRP A 211 34.70 14.51 5.14
N SER A 212 35.56 13.70 4.49
CA SER A 212 35.11 12.47 3.85
C SER A 212 34.59 11.44 4.87
N GLU A 213 35.29 11.26 5.97
CA GLU A 213 34.87 10.39 7.08
C GLU A 213 33.54 10.87 7.69
N TYR A 214 33.44 12.16 8.02
CA TYR A 214 32.21 12.75 8.55
C TYR A 214 31.02 12.54 7.62
N LEU A 215 31.15 12.84 6.34
CA LEU A 215 30.07 12.67 5.37
C LEU A 215 29.72 11.19 5.18
N THR A 216 30.72 10.31 5.19
CA THR A 216 30.50 8.86 5.06
C THR A 216 29.69 8.33 6.24
N THR A 217 30.05 8.69 7.46
CA THR A 217 29.29 8.30 8.68
C THR A 217 27.85 8.83 8.62
N LYS A 218 27.66 10.11 8.30
CA LYS A 218 26.32 10.71 8.19
C LYS A 218 25.43 10.04 7.15
N ILE A 219 26.01 9.63 6.03
CA ILE A 219 25.25 9.02 4.91
C ILE A 219 25.01 7.53 5.16
N MET A 220 26.03 6.78 5.57
CA MET A 220 25.96 5.33 5.65
C MET A 220 25.33 4.83 6.95
N GLU A 221 25.72 5.41 8.08
CA GLU A 221 25.30 4.97 9.42
C GLU A 221 24.06 5.71 9.90
N GLU A 222 24.03 7.05 9.75
CA GLU A 222 22.90 7.85 10.22
C GLU A 222 21.79 7.99 9.15
N GLY A 223 22.03 7.60 7.90
CA GLY A 223 21.04 7.69 6.82
C GLY A 223 20.65 9.13 6.44
N MET A 224 21.49 10.11 6.73
CA MET A 224 21.24 11.51 6.46
C MET A 224 21.60 11.87 5.01
N GLY A 225 20.71 12.61 4.32
CA GLY A 225 20.95 13.15 2.97
C GLY A 225 20.85 14.66 2.93
N GLN A 226 19.67 15.20 3.21
CA GLN A 226 19.38 16.63 3.05
C GLN A 226 19.78 17.52 4.23
N THR A 227 19.94 16.93 5.41
CA THR A 227 20.10 17.63 6.69
C THR A 227 21.51 17.58 7.25
N ILE A 228 22.51 17.21 6.44
CA ILE A 228 23.90 17.19 6.85
C ILE A 228 24.38 18.64 7.01
N SER A 229 24.75 19.02 8.22
CA SER A 229 25.29 20.36 8.54
C SER A 229 26.81 20.38 8.59
N CYS A 230 27.39 21.59 8.70
CA CYS A 230 28.81 21.78 8.92
C CYS A 230 29.27 21.07 10.22
N PRO A 231 30.42 20.35 10.23
CA PRO A 231 30.90 19.65 11.43
C PRO A 231 31.42 20.55 12.55
N ALA A 232 31.44 21.88 12.35
CA ALA A 232 31.83 22.82 13.39
C ALA A 232 30.76 22.91 14.49
N HIS A 233 31.16 22.92 15.74
CA HIS A 233 30.27 23.05 16.88
C HIS A 233 29.37 24.30 16.76
N GLY A 234 28.07 24.13 16.85
CA GLY A 234 27.08 25.21 16.79
C GLY A 234 26.87 25.82 15.39
N CYS A 235 27.36 25.18 14.33
CA CYS A 235 27.11 25.59 12.95
C CYS A 235 26.06 24.69 12.30
N ASP A 236 24.94 25.27 11.91
CA ASP A 236 23.78 24.60 11.32
C ASP A 236 23.69 24.78 9.79
N ILE A 237 24.72 25.39 9.16
CA ILE A 237 24.78 25.57 7.71
C ILE A 237 24.85 24.22 7.02
N LEU A 238 23.93 23.97 6.11
CA LEU A 238 23.81 22.70 5.38
C LEU A 238 24.91 22.53 4.33
N VAL A 239 25.35 21.30 4.17
CA VAL A 239 26.33 20.91 3.15
C VAL A 239 25.60 20.78 1.81
N ASP A 240 26.08 21.46 0.77
CA ASP A 240 25.53 21.39 -0.56
C ASP A 240 25.98 20.11 -1.31
N ASP A 241 25.16 19.68 -2.29
CA ASP A 241 25.37 18.45 -3.05
C ASP A 241 26.74 18.42 -3.77
N ASN A 242 27.18 19.56 -4.30
CA ASN A 242 28.45 19.64 -5.00
C ASN A 242 29.62 19.38 -4.06
N THR A 243 29.53 19.87 -2.83
CA THR A 243 30.54 19.63 -1.78
C THR A 243 30.54 18.16 -1.37
N VAL A 244 29.37 17.54 -1.17
CA VAL A 244 29.26 16.10 -0.87
C VAL A 244 29.87 15.26 -2.00
N MET A 245 29.47 15.49 -3.25
CA MET A 245 29.93 14.70 -4.41
C MET A 245 31.41 14.88 -4.70
N ARG A 246 31.98 16.02 -4.34
CA ARG A 246 33.42 16.31 -4.49
C ARG A 246 34.28 15.66 -3.41
N LEU A 247 33.81 15.63 -2.16
CA LEU A 247 34.60 15.18 -1.00
C LEU A 247 34.52 13.67 -0.79
N ILE A 248 33.44 13.05 -1.18
CA ILE A 248 33.29 11.60 -1.12
C ILE A 248 33.94 10.98 -2.38
N THR A 249 34.84 10.04 -2.19
CA THR A 249 35.50 9.28 -3.28
C THR A 249 34.81 7.95 -3.55
N ASP A 250 34.24 7.31 -2.51
CA ASP A 250 33.59 6.02 -2.61
C ASP A 250 32.28 6.07 -3.39
N SER A 251 32.18 5.28 -4.45
CA SER A 251 31.01 5.18 -5.32
C SER A 251 29.77 4.66 -4.59
N LYS A 252 29.93 3.77 -3.60
CA LYS A 252 28.82 3.22 -2.83
C LYS A 252 28.18 4.30 -1.96
N VAL A 253 28.99 5.13 -1.32
CA VAL A 253 28.52 6.26 -0.50
C VAL A 253 27.82 7.31 -1.37
N LYS A 254 28.37 7.61 -2.55
CA LYS A 254 27.72 8.52 -3.51
C LYS A 254 26.36 8.02 -3.96
N LEU A 255 26.25 6.73 -4.29
CA LEU A 255 25.00 6.11 -4.71
C LEU A 255 23.96 6.14 -3.56
N LYS A 256 24.40 5.81 -2.34
CA LYS A 256 23.54 5.90 -1.15
C LYS A 256 23.04 7.33 -0.93
N TYR A 257 23.92 8.33 -1.04
CA TYR A 257 23.55 9.74 -0.93
C TYR A 257 22.50 10.14 -1.97
N GLN A 258 22.73 9.80 -3.26
CA GLN A 258 21.75 10.08 -4.32
C GLN A 258 20.40 9.41 -4.04
N HIS A 259 20.42 8.18 -3.55
CA HIS A 259 19.20 7.47 -3.17
C HIS A 259 18.45 8.19 -2.03
N LEU A 260 19.17 8.65 -0.98
CA LEU A 260 18.58 9.40 0.13
C LEU A 260 17.96 10.73 -0.33
N ILE A 261 18.64 11.46 -1.22
CA ILE A 261 18.10 12.72 -1.79
C ILE A 261 16.85 12.44 -2.63
N THR A 262 16.87 11.40 -3.46
CA THR A 262 15.72 11.01 -4.29
C THR A 262 14.54 10.56 -3.43
N ASN A 263 14.80 9.77 -2.39
CA ASN A 263 13.79 9.34 -1.43
C ASN A 263 13.10 10.54 -0.78
N SER A 264 13.90 11.44 -0.26
CA SER A 264 13.39 12.64 0.38
C SER A 264 12.60 13.54 -0.58
N PHE A 265 13.03 13.65 -1.86
CA PHE A 265 12.25 14.34 -2.89
C PHE A 265 10.86 13.74 -3.08
N VAL A 266 10.77 12.41 -3.16
CA VAL A 266 9.49 11.73 -3.33
C VAL A 266 8.61 11.82 -2.09
N GLU A 267 9.19 11.64 -0.90
CA GLU A 267 8.46 11.66 0.38
C GLU A 267 7.92 13.05 0.74
N CYS A 268 8.70 14.09 0.46
CA CYS A 268 8.29 15.48 0.72
C CYS A 268 7.34 16.04 -0.34
N ASN A 269 7.32 15.47 -1.55
CA ASN A 269 6.48 15.98 -2.63
C ASN A 269 5.09 15.34 -2.62
N ARG A 270 4.06 16.12 -2.27
CA ARG A 270 2.66 15.65 -2.18
C ARG A 270 2.11 15.03 -3.47
N LEU A 271 2.73 15.31 -4.63
CA LEU A 271 2.31 14.79 -5.93
C LEU A 271 3.00 13.48 -6.32
N LEU A 272 3.94 13.01 -5.52
CA LEU A 272 4.72 11.80 -5.75
C LEU A 272 4.47 10.77 -4.64
N LYS A 273 4.46 9.50 -4.99
CA LYS A 273 4.41 8.41 -4.02
C LYS A 273 5.10 7.17 -4.54
N TRP A 274 5.93 6.55 -3.71
CA TRP A 274 6.52 5.25 -3.98
C TRP A 274 5.46 4.17 -4.11
N CYS A 275 5.69 3.23 -5.02
CA CYS A 275 4.89 2.01 -5.06
C CYS A 275 5.13 1.19 -3.78
N PRO A 276 4.07 0.77 -3.05
CA PRO A 276 4.23 0.03 -1.80
C PRO A 276 4.54 -1.46 -2.01
N ALA A 277 4.72 -1.92 -3.25
CA ALA A 277 5.12 -3.30 -3.51
C ALA A 277 6.58 -3.53 -3.09
N PRO A 278 6.92 -4.65 -2.43
CA PRO A 278 8.31 -4.98 -2.12
C PRO A 278 9.12 -5.00 -3.42
N ASP A 279 10.36 -4.56 -3.34
CA ASP A 279 11.35 -4.52 -4.44
C ASP A 279 10.91 -3.72 -5.68
N CYS A 280 9.91 -2.85 -5.54
CA CYS A 280 9.45 -1.98 -6.61
C CYS A 280 9.97 -0.55 -6.45
N HIS A 281 10.83 -0.11 -7.37
CA HIS A 281 11.46 1.21 -7.35
C HIS A 281 10.76 2.24 -8.27
N HIS A 282 9.47 2.06 -8.53
CA HIS A 282 8.68 3.01 -9.32
C HIS A 282 7.97 4.01 -8.41
N VAL A 283 7.84 5.23 -8.91
CA VAL A 283 7.06 6.31 -8.27
C VAL A 283 5.84 6.63 -9.12
N VAL A 284 4.72 6.84 -8.48
CA VAL A 284 3.52 7.37 -9.14
C VAL A 284 3.47 8.88 -8.93
N LYS A 285 3.35 9.61 -10.03
CA LYS A 285 3.16 11.06 -10.09
C LYS A 285 1.72 11.38 -10.50
N VAL A 286 1.06 12.24 -9.74
CA VAL A 286 -0.32 12.68 -9.99
C VAL A 286 -0.39 14.18 -10.25
N GLN A 287 -1.49 14.65 -10.81
CA GLN A 287 -1.74 16.08 -11.01
C GLN A 287 -2.19 16.78 -9.72
N TYR A 288 -2.96 16.08 -8.89
CA TYR A 288 -3.41 16.54 -7.58
C TYR A 288 -3.52 15.34 -6.62
N PRO A 289 -3.19 15.54 -5.32
CA PRO A 289 -3.26 14.46 -4.34
C PRO A 289 -4.71 14.18 -3.97
N ASP A 290 -5.17 12.95 -4.19
CA ASP A 290 -6.49 12.49 -3.79
C ASP A 290 -6.47 11.01 -3.41
N ALA A 291 -7.52 10.57 -2.70
CA ALA A 291 -7.73 9.15 -2.38
C ALA A 291 -8.33 8.41 -3.59
N LYS A 292 -7.53 8.24 -4.63
CA LYS A 292 -7.90 7.57 -5.88
C LYS A 292 -7.02 6.34 -6.12
N PRO A 293 -7.52 5.33 -6.86
CA PRO A 293 -6.74 4.16 -7.20
C PRO A 293 -5.69 4.50 -8.26
N VAL A 294 -4.46 4.09 -8.02
CA VAL A 294 -3.37 4.13 -8.98
C VAL A 294 -2.76 2.74 -9.16
N ARG A 295 -2.33 2.44 -10.38
CA ARG A 295 -1.71 1.16 -10.72
C ARG A 295 -0.27 1.37 -11.16
N CYS A 296 0.66 0.71 -10.48
CA CYS A 296 2.06 0.70 -10.84
C CYS A 296 2.34 -0.23 -12.04
N LYS A 297 3.47 -0.02 -12.72
CA LYS A 297 3.97 -0.93 -13.79
C LYS A 297 4.20 -2.36 -13.29
N CYS A 298 4.50 -2.57 -12.00
CA CYS A 298 4.60 -3.90 -11.40
C CYS A 298 3.25 -4.63 -11.24
N GLY A 299 2.13 -3.96 -11.57
CA GLY A 299 0.78 -4.51 -11.47
C GLY A 299 0.07 -4.16 -10.15
N ARG A 300 0.77 -3.72 -9.11
CA ARG A 300 0.18 -3.33 -7.82
C ARG A 300 -0.76 -2.15 -7.97
N GLN A 301 -1.99 -2.29 -7.46
CA GLN A 301 -2.96 -1.21 -7.36
C GLN A 301 -3.09 -0.76 -5.90
N PHE A 302 -3.00 0.54 -5.66
CA PHE A 302 -3.04 1.11 -4.32
C PHE A 302 -3.70 2.49 -4.29
N CYS A 303 -4.06 2.96 -3.09
CA CYS A 303 -4.58 4.30 -2.88
C CYS A 303 -3.44 5.31 -2.89
N PHE A 304 -3.51 6.31 -3.76
CA PHE A 304 -2.46 7.33 -3.82
C PHE A 304 -2.31 8.10 -2.50
N ASN A 305 -3.41 8.37 -1.80
CA ASN A 305 -3.35 9.18 -0.56
C ASN A 305 -2.66 8.44 0.59
N CYS A 306 -3.06 7.19 0.93
CA CYS A 306 -2.52 6.47 2.10
C CYS A 306 -1.42 5.44 1.77
N GLY A 307 -1.28 4.99 0.53
CA GLY A 307 -0.33 3.94 0.13
C GLY A 307 -0.84 2.50 0.32
N GLU A 308 -1.95 2.32 1.03
CA GLU A 308 -2.56 1.01 1.23
C GLU A 308 -3.18 0.45 -0.06
N ASN A 309 -3.47 -0.85 -0.09
CA ASN A 309 -4.25 -1.43 -1.18
C ASN A 309 -5.50 -0.61 -1.42
N TRP A 310 -5.97 -0.55 -2.68
CA TRP A 310 -7.21 0.14 -2.98
C TRP A 310 -8.36 -0.40 -2.12
N HIS A 311 -9.00 0.48 -1.37
CA HIS A 311 -9.86 0.15 -0.24
C HIS A 311 -11.28 0.74 -0.33
N ASP A 312 -11.78 0.92 -1.55
CA ASP A 312 -13.17 1.35 -1.75
C ASP A 312 -14.15 0.29 -1.18
N PRO A 313 -15.14 0.72 -0.35
CA PRO A 313 -15.65 2.08 -0.15
C PRO A 313 -15.14 2.83 1.10
N VAL A 314 -14.16 2.33 1.81
CA VAL A 314 -13.69 2.92 3.08
C VAL A 314 -12.80 4.13 2.84
N LYS A 315 -13.03 5.24 3.55
CA LYS A 315 -12.12 6.39 3.55
C LYS A 315 -10.82 6.06 4.29
N CYS A 316 -9.69 6.62 3.84
CA CYS A 316 -8.36 6.38 4.43
C CYS A 316 -8.32 6.56 5.95
N LYS A 317 -9.05 7.53 6.52
CA LYS A 317 -9.14 7.77 7.97
C LYS A 317 -9.63 6.52 8.73
N TRP A 318 -10.70 5.90 8.24
CA TRP A 318 -11.31 4.74 8.89
C TRP A 318 -10.48 3.48 8.70
N LEU A 319 -9.88 3.31 7.51
CA LEU A 319 -8.96 2.20 7.27
C LEU A 319 -7.74 2.26 8.20
N LYS A 320 -7.14 3.44 8.37
CA LYS A 320 -6.00 3.62 9.29
C LYS A 320 -6.36 3.27 10.74
N LYS A 321 -7.55 3.70 11.20
CA LYS A 321 -8.06 3.32 12.54
C LYS A 321 -8.27 1.81 12.66
N TRP A 322 -8.79 1.18 11.59
CA TRP A 322 -9.03 -0.26 11.55
C TRP A 322 -7.75 -1.07 11.61
N ILE A 323 -6.76 -0.73 10.77
CA ILE A 323 -5.45 -1.41 10.77
C ILE A 323 -4.81 -1.30 12.16
N LYS A 324 -4.74 -0.09 12.73
CA LYS A 324 -4.20 0.10 14.08
C LYS A 324 -4.94 -0.77 15.11
N LYS A 325 -6.26 -0.85 15.05
CA LYS A 325 -7.04 -1.69 15.96
C LYS A 325 -6.74 -3.18 15.79
N CYS A 326 -6.53 -3.65 14.56
CA CYS A 326 -6.13 -5.03 14.30
C CYS A 326 -4.72 -5.35 14.81
N ASP A 327 -3.80 -4.36 14.74
CA ASP A 327 -2.42 -4.51 15.21
C ASP A 327 -2.32 -4.49 16.74
N ASP A 328 -3.14 -3.67 17.41
CA ASP A 328 -3.19 -3.56 18.88
C ASP A 328 -3.77 -4.82 19.56
N ASP A 329 -4.65 -5.56 18.85
CA ASP A 329 -5.24 -6.81 19.37
C ASP A 329 -4.36 -8.02 18.99
N SER A 330 -3.45 -8.40 19.86
CA SER A 330 -2.39 -9.42 19.74
C SER A 330 -2.52 -10.44 18.57
N GLU A 331 -1.53 -10.41 17.69
CA GLU A 331 -1.44 -11.06 16.37
C GLU A 331 -1.78 -12.56 16.35
N THR A 332 -1.44 -13.30 17.40
CA THR A 332 -1.53 -14.77 17.42
C THR A 332 -2.96 -15.29 17.58
N SER A 333 -3.75 -14.68 18.45
CA SER A 333 -5.16 -15.10 18.69
C SER A 333 -6.05 -14.85 17.47
N ASN A 334 -5.86 -13.71 16.80
CA ASN A 334 -6.68 -13.34 15.65
C ASN A 334 -6.33 -14.18 14.41
N TRP A 335 -5.05 -14.51 14.22
CA TRP A 335 -4.62 -15.37 13.10
C TRP A 335 -5.16 -16.79 13.23
N ILE A 336 -5.05 -17.42 14.43
CA ILE A 336 -5.56 -18.76 14.68
C ILE A 336 -7.08 -18.79 14.50
N ALA A 337 -7.81 -17.83 15.07
CA ALA A 337 -9.27 -17.74 14.95
C ALA A 337 -9.76 -17.51 13.50
N ALA A 338 -8.96 -16.83 12.67
CA ALA A 338 -9.31 -16.59 11.27
C ALA A 338 -8.99 -17.77 10.34
N ASN A 339 -7.91 -18.51 10.61
CA ASN A 339 -7.41 -19.55 9.71
C ASN A 339 -7.83 -20.97 10.09
N THR A 340 -8.18 -21.22 11.36
CA THR A 340 -8.62 -22.54 11.83
C THR A 340 -9.92 -22.43 12.61
N LYS A 341 -10.84 -23.38 12.40
CA LYS A 341 -12.08 -23.53 13.18
C LYS A 341 -12.37 -24.99 13.43
N GLU A 342 -13.06 -25.25 14.51
CA GLU A 342 -13.52 -26.61 14.80
C GLU A 342 -14.78 -26.96 14.02
N CYS A 343 -14.86 -28.21 13.57
CA CYS A 343 -16.08 -28.73 12.99
C CYS A 343 -17.20 -28.68 14.05
N PRO A 344 -18.37 -28.10 13.75
CA PRO A 344 -19.46 -27.95 14.73
C PRO A 344 -20.05 -29.29 15.20
N LYS A 345 -19.73 -30.40 14.50
CA LYS A 345 -20.29 -31.73 14.82
C LYS A 345 -19.27 -32.65 15.49
N CYS A 346 -18.03 -32.68 15.07
CA CYS A 346 -17.03 -33.64 15.59
C CYS A 346 -15.81 -32.95 16.23
N HIS A 347 -15.78 -31.62 16.32
CA HIS A 347 -14.76 -30.81 16.97
C HIS A 347 -13.32 -30.98 16.44
N VAL A 348 -13.16 -31.61 15.27
CA VAL A 348 -11.85 -31.66 14.59
C VAL A 348 -11.52 -30.29 14.08
N THR A 349 -10.32 -29.84 14.36
CA THR A 349 -9.80 -28.56 13.84
C THR A 349 -9.66 -28.62 12.31
N ILE A 350 -10.21 -27.64 11.62
CA ILE A 350 -10.22 -27.53 10.16
C ILE A 350 -9.53 -26.20 9.80
N GLU A 351 -8.57 -26.29 8.91
CA GLU A 351 -7.97 -25.11 8.26
C GLU A 351 -8.69 -24.81 6.95
N LYS A 352 -8.91 -23.54 6.67
CA LYS A 352 -9.56 -23.12 5.41
C LYS A 352 -8.57 -23.20 4.25
N ASP A 353 -8.86 -24.07 3.28
CA ASP A 353 -8.01 -24.31 2.09
C ASP A 353 -8.67 -23.84 0.78
N GLY A 354 -9.49 -22.83 0.83
CA GLY A 354 -10.15 -22.25 -0.34
C GLY A 354 -10.93 -21.00 -0.01
N GLY A 355 -11.48 -20.34 -1.04
CA GLY A 355 -12.21 -19.09 -0.87
C GLY A 355 -13.64 -19.27 -0.42
N CYS A 356 -14.28 -20.40 -0.74
CA CYS A 356 -15.69 -20.67 -0.48
C CYS A 356 -15.98 -20.84 1.03
N ASN A 357 -17.11 -20.33 1.50
CA ASN A 357 -17.56 -20.49 2.88
C ASN A 357 -18.36 -21.79 3.11
N HIS A 358 -18.68 -22.52 2.07
CA HIS A 358 -19.25 -23.86 2.16
C HIS A 358 -18.15 -24.86 2.54
N MET A 359 -18.22 -25.41 3.74
CA MET A 359 -17.23 -26.35 4.25
C MET A 359 -17.83 -27.74 4.42
N VAL A 360 -17.05 -28.73 4.02
CA VAL A 360 -17.37 -30.14 4.24
C VAL A 360 -16.31 -30.76 5.16
N CYS A 361 -16.70 -31.29 6.28
CA CYS A 361 -15.75 -31.92 7.20
C CYS A 361 -15.07 -33.14 6.56
N ARG A 362 -13.73 -33.11 6.50
CA ARG A 362 -12.92 -34.20 5.91
C ARG A 362 -12.89 -35.49 6.74
N ASN A 363 -13.38 -35.46 7.99
CA ASN A 363 -13.50 -36.64 8.80
C ASN A 363 -14.51 -37.60 8.18
N GLN A 364 -14.08 -38.80 7.79
CA GLN A 364 -14.88 -39.81 7.08
C GLN A 364 -16.16 -40.19 7.81
N ASN A 365 -16.14 -40.14 9.14
CA ASN A 365 -17.29 -40.50 10.00
C ASN A 365 -18.21 -39.30 10.26
N CYS A 366 -17.81 -38.08 9.90
CA CYS A 366 -18.57 -36.88 10.20
C CYS A 366 -19.27 -36.31 8.96
N LYS A 367 -18.50 -35.94 7.91
CA LYS A 367 -18.96 -35.36 6.65
C LYS A 367 -20.00 -34.25 6.81
N ALA A 368 -19.95 -33.50 7.92
CA ALA A 368 -20.87 -32.41 8.17
C ALA A 368 -20.62 -31.27 7.17
N GLU A 369 -21.69 -30.75 6.59
CA GLU A 369 -21.69 -29.57 5.75
C GLU A 369 -22.09 -28.35 6.58
N PHE A 370 -21.25 -27.32 6.59
CA PHE A 370 -21.47 -26.14 7.44
C PHE A 370 -20.89 -24.86 6.80
N CYS A 371 -21.35 -23.71 7.28
CA CYS A 371 -20.83 -22.42 6.88
C CYS A 371 -19.57 -22.06 7.68
N TRP A 372 -18.47 -21.72 7.01
CA TRP A 372 -17.23 -21.28 7.67
C TRP A 372 -17.41 -20.05 8.55
N VAL A 373 -18.30 -19.13 8.16
CA VAL A 373 -18.49 -17.86 8.88
C VAL A 373 -19.22 -18.05 10.19
N CYS A 374 -20.40 -18.69 10.17
CA CYS A 374 -21.28 -18.82 11.33
C CYS A 374 -21.25 -20.19 11.99
N LEU A 375 -20.52 -21.17 11.43
CA LEU A 375 -20.46 -22.58 11.86
C LEU A 375 -21.83 -23.31 11.86
N GLY A 376 -22.89 -22.67 11.40
CA GLY A 376 -24.21 -23.27 11.25
C GLY A 376 -24.29 -24.26 10.08
N PRO A 377 -25.35 -25.13 10.03
CA PRO A 377 -25.58 -26.06 8.93
C PRO A 377 -25.64 -25.34 7.60
N TRP A 378 -25.11 -25.96 6.54
CA TRP A 378 -25.09 -25.33 5.21
C TRP A 378 -26.45 -25.26 4.53
N GLU A 379 -27.31 -26.24 4.76
CA GLU A 379 -28.58 -26.35 4.07
C GLU A 379 -29.44 -25.06 4.09
N PRO A 380 -29.63 -24.37 5.23
CA PRO A 380 -30.34 -23.10 5.23
C PRO A 380 -29.64 -22.01 4.40
N HIS A 381 -28.31 -22.07 4.26
CA HIS A 381 -27.53 -21.12 3.48
C HIS A 381 -27.68 -21.34 1.97
N GLY A 382 -28.04 -22.53 1.53
CA GLY A 382 -28.30 -22.86 0.13
C GLY A 382 -29.57 -22.24 -0.44
N SER A 383 -30.56 -21.94 0.40
CA SER A 383 -31.91 -21.51 -0.02
C SER A 383 -32.35 -20.17 0.53
N ALA A 384 -31.91 -19.77 1.69
CA ALA A 384 -32.29 -18.54 2.39
C ALA A 384 -31.11 -17.83 3.02
N TRP A 385 -30.39 -17.13 2.24
CA TRP A 385 -29.18 -16.43 2.61
C TRP A 385 -29.44 -15.43 3.72
N TYR A 386 -28.99 -15.60 4.79
CA TYR A 386 -27.97 -15.07 5.40
C TYR A 386 -27.99 -14.13 6.47
N ASN A 387 -28.69 -14.32 7.45
CA ASN A 387 -28.61 -13.68 8.76
C ASN A 387 -27.21 -13.82 9.41
N CYS A 388 -26.43 -14.79 8.98
CA CYS A 388 -25.07 -14.98 9.53
C CYS A 388 -24.06 -13.89 9.14
N ASN A 389 -24.33 -13.13 8.06
CA ASN A 389 -23.45 -12.05 7.59
C ASN A 389 -23.89 -10.66 8.06
N ARG A 390 -25.03 -10.58 8.77
CA ARG A 390 -25.57 -9.34 9.32
C ARG A 390 -25.34 -9.29 10.84
N TYR A 391 -24.80 -8.19 11.34
CA TYR A 391 -24.67 -7.98 12.77
C TYR A 391 -26.05 -7.73 13.41
N ASN A 392 -26.44 -8.56 14.38
CA ASN A 392 -27.70 -8.45 15.09
C ASN A 392 -27.50 -7.80 16.47
N GLU A 393 -27.97 -6.59 16.63
CA GLU A 393 -27.90 -5.85 17.90
C GLU A 393 -28.86 -6.39 18.95
N ASP A 394 -29.98 -7.01 18.55
CA ASP A 394 -30.99 -7.53 19.46
C ASP A 394 -30.50 -8.80 20.15
N ASP A 395 -29.79 -9.70 19.44
CA ASP A 395 -29.15 -10.87 20.04
C ASP A 395 -28.02 -10.46 21.00
N ALA A 396 -27.27 -9.41 20.64
CA ALA A 396 -26.26 -8.83 21.52
C ALA A 396 -26.87 -8.11 22.74
N LYS A 397 -28.12 -7.65 22.65
CA LYS A 397 -28.86 -6.98 23.73
C LYS A 397 -29.47 -7.97 24.71
N ALA A 398 -29.99 -9.11 24.23
CA ALA A 398 -30.51 -10.18 25.06
C ALA A 398 -29.43 -10.81 25.97
N ALA A 399 -28.18 -10.83 25.50
CA ALA A 399 -27.03 -11.23 26.32
C ALA A 399 -26.63 -10.17 27.38
N ARG A 400 -27.11 -8.92 27.24
CA ARG A 400 -26.79 -7.78 28.12
C ARG A 400 -27.60 -7.71 29.39
N ASP A 401 -28.84 -8.19 29.37
CA ASP A 401 -29.78 -8.00 30.48
C ASP A 401 -29.48 -8.91 31.68
N ALA A 402 -28.45 -9.75 31.59
CA ALA A 402 -28.14 -10.73 32.63
C ALA A 402 -26.97 -10.35 33.57
N GLN A 403 -26.11 -9.36 33.31
CA GLN A 403 -24.97 -9.05 34.22
C GLN A 403 -24.29 -7.70 34.00
N GLU A 404 -24.00 -6.95 35.05
CA GLU A 404 -23.26 -5.70 35.33
C GLU A 404 -22.74 -4.81 34.18
N GLU A 405 -23.11 -3.50 34.27
CA GLU A 405 -23.17 -2.50 33.20
C GLU A 405 -21.83 -2.11 32.53
N LEU A 406 -20.70 -2.19 33.22
CA LEU A 406 -19.39 -1.77 32.68
C LEU A 406 -18.65 -2.91 31.95
N THR A 407 -18.69 -4.10 32.52
CA THR A 407 -18.08 -5.31 31.93
C THR A 407 -18.83 -5.73 30.66
N GLN A 408 -20.11 -5.40 30.58
CA GLN A 408 -20.97 -5.72 29.46
C GLN A 408 -20.73 -4.83 28.24
N ARG A 409 -20.45 -3.53 28.44
CA ARG A 409 -20.09 -2.63 27.33
C ARG A 409 -18.81 -3.08 26.63
N SER A 410 -17.80 -3.47 27.41
CA SER A 410 -16.55 -4.00 26.87
C SER A 410 -16.73 -5.32 26.11
N ARG A 411 -17.54 -6.25 26.65
CA ARG A 411 -17.84 -7.52 25.97
C ARG A 411 -18.65 -7.31 24.69
N ALA A 412 -19.65 -6.43 24.69
CA ALA A 412 -20.45 -6.11 23.50
C ALA A 412 -19.60 -5.42 22.41
N ALA A 413 -18.70 -4.52 22.80
CA ALA A 413 -17.76 -3.86 21.89
C ALA A 413 -16.79 -4.88 21.28
N LEU A 414 -16.27 -5.81 22.10
CA LEU A 414 -15.41 -6.90 21.63
C LEU A 414 -16.15 -7.85 20.69
N GLN A 415 -17.38 -8.26 21.01
CA GLN A 415 -18.18 -9.12 20.13
C GLN A 415 -18.46 -8.46 18.79
N ARG A 416 -18.79 -7.15 18.80
CA ARG A 416 -18.97 -6.37 17.58
C ARG A 416 -17.69 -6.36 16.76
N TYR A 417 -16.55 -6.03 17.37
CA TYR A 417 -15.26 -6.04 16.70
C TYR A 417 -14.93 -7.40 16.09
N LEU A 418 -15.03 -8.49 16.86
CA LEU A 418 -14.76 -9.84 16.39
C LEU A 418 -15.68 -10.25 15.23
N PHE A 419 -16.95 -9.82 15.24
CA PHE A 419 -17.87 -10.10 14.14
C PHE A 419 -17.35 -9.51 12.80
N TYR A 420 -16.97 -8.25 12.79
CA TYR A 420 -16.48 -7.57 11.58
C TYR A 420 -15.05 -7.98 11.22
N CYS A 421 -14.19 -8.18 12.22
CA CYS A 421 -12.81 -8.61 12.03
C CYS A 421 -12.74 -10.00 11.38
N ASN A 422 -13.50 -10.97 11.87
CA ASN A 422 -13.55 -12.31 11.30
C ASN A 422 -13.97 -12.32 9.82
N ARG A 423 -14.90 -11.46 9.44
CA ARG A 423 -15.35 -11.35 8.04
C ARG A 423 -14.33 -10.66 7.16
N TYR A 424 -13.74 -9.58 7.65
CA TYR A 424 -12.61 -8.91 7.00
C TYR A 424 -11.45 -9.89 6.74
N MET A 425 -11.03 -10.62 7.78
CA MET A 425 -9.95 -11.60 7.69
C MET A 425 -10.30 -12.77 6.77
N ASN A 426 -11.57 -13.23 6.75
CA ASN A 426 -12.02 -14.28 5.85
C ASN A 426 -11.86 -13.90 4.38
N HIS A 427 -12.28 -12.68 3.98
CA HIS A 427 -12.07 -12.20 2.61
C HIS A 427 -10.60 -11.98 2.30
N MET A 428 -9.82 -11.46 3.24
CA MET A 428 -8.37 -11.29 3.08
C MET A 428 -7.68 -12.63 2.84
N GLN A 429 -8.02 -13.67 3.61
CA GLN A 429 -7.51 -15.01 3.41
C GLN A 429 -7.91 -15.58 2.05
N SER A 430 -9.18 -15.41 1.67
CA SER A 430 -9.67 -15.88 0.36
C SER A 430 -8.91 -15.24 -0.79
N LEU A 431 -8.56 -13.97 -0.69
CA LEU A 431 -7.73 -13.27 -1.68
C LEU A 431 -6.28 -13.80 -1.74
N ARG A 432 -5.72 -14.29 -0.61
CA ARG A 432 -4.39 -14.93 -0.61
C ARG A 432 -4.34 -16.21 -1.44
N PHE A 433 -5.48 -16.89 -1.60
CA PHE A 433 -5.59 -18.08 -2.44
C PHE A 433 -5.88 -17.78 -3.92
N GLU A 434 -5.94 -16.52 -4.31
CA GLU A 434 -6.21 -16.08 -5.70
C GLU A 434 -5.30 -16.80 -6.72
N HIS A 435 -4.01 -16.89 -6.43
CA HIS A 435 -3.05 -17.55 -7.33
C HIS A 435 -3.33 -19.04 -7.50
N LYS A 436 -3.79 -19.76 -6.47
CA LYS A 436 -4.23 -21.15 -6.58
C LYS A 436 -5.45 -21.27 -7.48
N LEU A 437 -6.42 -20.37 -7.29
CA LEU A 437 -7.64 -20.34 -8.10
C LEU A 437 -7.32 -20.04 -9.57
N TYR A 438 -6.43 -19.10 -9.87
CA TYR A 438 -5.97 -18.85 -11.24
C TYR A 438 -5.31 -20.08 -11.86
N ALA A 439 -4.47 -20.80 -11.13
CA ALA A 439 -3.82 -22.02 -11.60
C ALA A 439 -4.86 -23.13 -11.91
N GLN A 440 -5.81 -23.36 -11.01
CA GLN A 440 -6.90 -24.31 -11.20
C GLN A 440 -7.79 -23.94 -12.40
N VAL A 441 -8.14 -22.67 -12.52
CA VAL A 441 -8.97 -22.19 -13.63
C VAL A 441 -8.20 -22.28 -14.96
N LYS A 442 -6.90 -22.03 -14.97
CA LYS A 442 -6.06 -22.23 -16.16
C LYS A 442 -6.08 -23.68 -16.62
N GLN A 443 -5.92 -24.63 -15.69
CA GLN A 443 -6.05 -26.06 -15.99
C GLN A 443 -7.44 -26.39 -16.58
N LYS A 444 -8.51 -25.89 -15.96
CA LYS A 444 -9.88 -26.08 -16.47
C LYS A 444 -10.07 -25.50 -17.88
N MET A 445 -9.46 -24.35 -18.17
CA MET A 445 -9.48 -23.76 -19.51
C MET A 445 -8.78 -24.67 -20.54
N GLU A 446 -7.66 -25.28 -20.18
CA GLU A 446 -6.93 -26.23 -21.02
C GLU A 446 -7.74 -27.51 -21.25
N GLU A 447 -8.38 -28.06 -20.23
CA GLU A 447 -9.31 -29.22 -20.35
C GLU A 447 -10.49 -28.92 -21.28
N MET A 448 -11.13 -27.74 -21.15
CA MET A 448 -12.22 -27.32 -22.02
C MET A 448 -11.78 -27.18 -23.49
N GLN A 449 -10.56 -26.70 -23.73
CA GLN A 449 -10.00 -26.61 -25.10
C GLN A 449 -9.77 -28.00 -25.72
N GLN A 450 -9.38 -28.99 -24.92
CA GLN A 450 -9.28 -30.39 -25.36
C GLN A 450 -10.65 -30.97 -25.77
N HIS A 451 -11.75 -30.42 -25.22
CA HIS A 451 -13.12 -30.77 -25.54
C HIS A 451 -13.76 -29.85 -26.59
N ASN A 452 -12.98 -29.40 -27.59
CA ASN A 452 -13.40 -28.61 -28.77
C ASN A 452 -13.89 -27.17 -28.49
N MET A 453 -13.56 -26.57 -27.34
CA MET A 453 -13.80 -25.14 -27.14
C MET A 453 -12.60 -24.32 -27.62
N SER A 454 -12.87 -23.21 -28.31
CA SER A 454 -11.80 -22.31 -28.75
C SER A 454 -11.19 -21.53 -27.55
N TRP A 455 -9.96 -21.07 -27.73
CA TRP A 455 -9.29 -20.24 -26.72
C TRP A 455 -10.10 -19.00 -26.29
N ILE A 456 -10.80 -18.36 -27.24
CA ILE A 456 -11.67 -17.20 -26.96
C ILE A 456 -12.88 -17.63 -26.13
N GLU A 457 -13.43 -18.79 -26.39
CA GLU A 457 -14.63 -19.26 -25.68
C GLU A 457 -14.38 -19.57 -24.20
N VAL A 458 -13.16 -19.96 -23.82
CA VAL A 458 -12.82 -20.29 -22.42
C VAL A 458 -12.41 -19.06 -21.60
N GLN A 459 -12.21 -17.87 -22.21
CA GLN A 459 -11.79 -16.66 -21.50
C GLN A 459 -12.81 -16.16 -20.45
N PHE A 460 -14.05 -16.62 -20.51
CA PHE A 460 -15.05 -16.27 -19.50
C PHE A 460 -14.65 -16.74 -18.10
N LEU A 461 -13.91 -17.83 -17.98
CA LEU A 461 -13.41 -18.31 -16.69
C LEU A 461 -12.41 -17.35 -16.06
N LYS A 462 -11.45 -16.84 -16.85
CA LYS A 462 -10.51 -15.83 -16.38
C LYS A 462 -11.24 -14.56 -15.93
N LYS A 463 -12.17 -14.07 -16.74
CA LYS A 463 -13.01 -12.91 -16.40
C LYS A 463 -13.80 -13.15 -15.10
N ALA A 464 -14.30 -14.35 -14.88
CA ALA A 464 -15.03 -14.71 -13.68
C ALA A 464 -14.15 -14.67 -12.43
N VAL A 465 -12.89 -15.13 -12.51
CA VAL A 465 -11.92 -15.02 -11.41
C VAL A 465 -11.60 -13.55 -11.11
N ASP A 466 -11.33 -12.73 -12.15
CA ASP A 466 -11.07 -11.31 -11.98
C ASP A 466 -12.22 -10.60 -11.24
N VAL A 467 -13.47 -10.89 -11.63
CA VAL A 467 -14.67 -10.34 -10.96
C VAL A 467 -14.80 -10.85 -9.52
N LEU A 468 -14.56 -12.15 -9.30
CA LEU A 468 -14.61 -12.76 -7.96
C LEU A 468 -13.63 -12.05 -7.01
N CYS A 469 -12.38 -11.87 -7.44
CA CYS A 469 -11.34 -11.21 -6.64
C CYS A 469 -11.69 -9.73 -6.35
N GLN A 470 -12.24 -9.01 -7.34
CA GLN A 470 -12.72 -7.65 -7.14
C GLN A 470 -13.88 -7.57 -6.14
N CYS A 471 -14.83 -8.52 -6.19
CA CYS A 471 -15.95 -8.57 -5.25
C CYS A 471 -15.45 -8.88 -3.83
N ARG A 472 -14.54 -9.84 -3.65
CA ARG A 472 -13.94 -10.16 -2.35
C ARG A 472 -13.16 -8.98 -1.77
N ALA A 473 -12.37 -8.28 -2.59
CA ALA A 473 -11.66 -7.08 -2.17
C ALA A 473 -12.62 -5.97 -1.71
N THR A 474 -13.70 -5.75 -2.46
CA THR A 474 -14.74 -4.79 -2.07
C THR A 474 -15.42 -5.20 -0.77
N LEU A 475 -15.88 -6.46 -0.66
CA LEU A 475 -16.55 -6.99 0.53
C LEU A 475 -15.68 -6.88 1.78
N MET A 476 -14.40 -7.19 1.67
CA MET A 476 -13.45 -7.02 2.77
C MET A 476 -13.54 -5.63 3.38
N TYR A 477 -13.50 -4.58 2.54
CA TYR A 477 -13.56 -3.20 3.01
C TYR A 477 -14.97 -2.75 3.39
N THR A 478 -16.03 -3.37 2.86
CA THR A 478 -17.40 -3.08 3.30
C THR A 478 -17.64 -3.46 4.76
N TYR A 479 -16.96 -4.49 5.28
CA TYR A 479 -17.03 -4.85 6.70
C TYR A 479 -16.31 -3.82 7.59
N VAL A 480 -15.20 -3.25 7.12
CA VAL A 480 -14.55 -2.12 7.81
C VAL A 480 -15.47 -0.89 7.83
N PHE A 481 -16.11 -0.59 6.70
CA PHE A 481 -17.06 0.52 6.59
C PHE A 481 -18.24 0.34 7.55
N ALA A 482 -18.88 -0.84 7.55
CA ALA A 482 -20.02 -1.16 8.40
C ALA A 482 -19.67 -1.10 9.90
N PHE A 483 -18.45 -1.45 10.29
CA PHE A 483 -18.01 -1.39 11.68
C PHE A 483 -18.13 0.01 12.29
N TYR A 484 -17.84 1.05 11.51
CA TYR A 484 -17.89 2.44 11.98
C TYR A 484 -19.25 3.11 11.78
N LEU A 485 -20.20 2.49 11.08
CA LEU A 485 -21.50 3.09 10.84
C LEU A 485 -22.44 2.99 12.04
N LYS A 486 -23.19 4.08 12.29
CA LYS A 486 -24.40 4.02 13.12
C LYS A 486 -25.54 3.36 12.36
N LYS A 487 -26.40 2.69 13.08
CA LYS A 487 -27.58 2.02 12.51
C LYS A 487 -28.67 3.05 12.19
N ASN A 488 -28.95 3.19 10.89
CA ASN A 488 -30.02 4.02 10.35
C ASN A 488 -30.57 3.39 9.06
N ASN A 489 -31.55 4.00 8.39
CA ASN A 489 -32.14 3.46 7.17
C ASN A 489 -31.11 3.25 6.06
N GLN A 490 -30.12 4.13 5.93
CA GLN A 490 -29.08 4.03 4.90
C GLN A 490 -28.14 2.86 5.19
N SER A 491 -27.75 2.66 6.45
CA SER A 491 -26.93 1.51 6.83
C SER A 491 -27.66 0.17 6.62
N ILE A 492 -28.99 0.12 6.82
CA ILE A 492 -29.81 -1.07 6.55
C ILE A 492 -29.83 -1.37 5.03
N ILE A 493 -30.00 -0.36 4.17
CA ILE A 493 -29.95 -0.52 2.71
C ILE A 493 -28.55 -1.00 2.29
N PHE A 494 -27.51 -0.42 2.86
CA PHE A 494 -26.13 -0.84 2.63
C PHE A 494 -25.91 -2.30 3.02
N GLU A 495 -26.34 -2.72 4.22
CA GLU A 495 -26.22 -4.10 4.69
C GLU A 495 -26.99 -5.10 3.79
N ASN A 496 -28.14 -4.70 3.24
CA ASN A 496 -28.87 -5.52 2.27
C ASN A 496 -28.09 -5.69 0.97
N ASN A 497 -27.50 -4.61 0.44
CA ASN A 497 -26.67 -4.66 -0.76
C ASN A 497 -25.37 -5.48 -0.51
N GLN A 498 -24.78 -5.36 0.67
CA GLN A 498 -23.63 -6.14 1.10
C GLN A 498 -23.95 -7.63 1.14
N ALA A 499 -25.06 -8.01 1.77
CA ALA A 499 -25.51 -9.40 1.89
C ALA A 499 -25.81 -10.02 0.52
N ASP A 500 -26.39 -9.26 -0.41
CA ASP A 500 -26.67 -9.73 -1.76
C ASP A 500 -25.37 -9.93 -2.57
N LEU A 501 -24.42 -9.00 -2.47
CA LEU A 501 -23.10 -9.16 -3.10
C LEU A 501 -22.32 -10.34 -2.52
N GLU A 502 -22.34 -10.50 -1.19
CA GLU A 502 -21.72 -11.64 -0.49
C GLU A 502 -22.22 -12.97 -1.05
N ASN A 503 -23.55 -13.11 -1.11
CA ASN A 503 -24.20 -14.27 -1.66
C ASN A 503 -23.78 -14.54 -3.13
N ALA A 504 -23.87 -13.52 -3.95
CA ALA A 504 -23.52 -13.67 -5.36
C ALA A 504 -22.06 -14.13 -5.51
N THR A 505 -21.16 -13.58 -4.68
CA THR A 505 -19.73 -13.88 -4.67
C THR A 505 -19.46 -15.33 -4.25
N GLU A 506 -20.12 -15.82 -3.20
CA GLU A 506 -19.98 -17.21 -2.74
C GLU A 506 -20.50 -18.23 -3.78
N VAL A 507 -21.63 -17.93 -4.42
CA VAL A 507 -22.14 -18.80 -5.50
C VAL A 507 -21.16 -18.84 -6.67
N LEU A 508 -20.58 -17.69 -7.05
CA LEU A 508 -19.58 -17.63 -8.13
C LEU A 508 -18.31 -18.42 -7.74
N SER A 509 -17.83 -18.27 -6.52
CA SER A 509 -16.70 -19.05 -5.99
C SER A 509 -16.98 -20.55 -6.07
N GLY A 510 -18.16 -20.98 -5.61
CA GLY A 510 -18.58 -22.37 -5.68
C GLY A 510 -18.59 -22.95 -7.10
N TYR A 511 -18.99 -22.16 -8.12
CA TYR A 511 -18.91 -22.61 -9.52
C TYR A 511 -17.48 -22.72 -10.03
N LEU A 512 -16.58 -21.85 -9.61
CA LEU A 512 -15.18 -21.86 -10.06
C LEU A 512 -14.34 -22.96 -9.38
N GLU A 513 -14.69 -23.34 -8.15
CA GLU A 513 -13.96 -24.34 -7.36
C GLU A 513 -14.44 -25.78 -7.62
N ARG A 514 -15.68 -25.99 -8.13
CA ARG A 514 -16.23 -27.34 -8.43
C ARG A 514 -15.59 -27.99 -9.65
N ASP A 515 -15.56 -29.31 -9.66
CA ASP A 515 -15.15 -30.09 -10.83
C ASP A 515 -16.14 -29.97 -11.99
N ILE A 516 -15.60 -29.80 -13.19
CA ILE A 516 -16.35 -29.58 -14.43
C ILE A 516 -17.00 -30.88 -14.96
N SER A 517 -16.61 -32.03 -14.43
CA SER A 517 -16.92 -33.36 -15.00
C SER A 517 -18.40 -33.78 -14.96
N GLN A 518 -19.26 -33.06 -14.26
CA GLN A 518 -20.66 -33.48 -14.02
C GLN A 518 -21.71 -32.71 -14.82
N ASP A 519 -21.37 -31.56 -15.40
CA ASP A 519 -22.32 -30.71 -16.14
C ASP A 519 -21.90 -30.57 -17.64
N SER A 520 -22.86 -30.23 -18.50
CA SER A 520 -22.54 -29.85 -19.87
C SER A 520 -21.69 -28.56 -19.89
N LEU A 521 -20.63 -28.53 -20.70
CA LEU A 521 -19.71 -27.37 -20.82
C LEU A 521 -20.45 -26.07 -21.18
N GLN A 522 -21.53 -26.16 -21.95
CA GLN A 522 -22.36 -25.01 -22.32
C GLN A 522 -23.16 -24.48 -21.13
N ASP A 523 -23.71 -25.38 -20.30
CA ASP A 523 -24.47 -24.98 -19.10
C ASP A 523 -23.57 -24.32 -18.07
N ILE A 524 -22.33 -24.83 -17.89
CA ILE A 524 -21.33 -24.22 -17.02
C ILE A 524 -20.99 -22.81 -17.53
N LYS A 525 -20.72 -22.66 -18.81
CA LYS A 525 -20.42 -21.36 -19.43
C LYS A 525 -21.52 -20.35 -19.13
N GLN A 526 -22.78 -20.74 -19.38
CA GLN A 526 -23.93 -19.85 -19.17
C GLN A 526 -24.08 -19.48 -17.70
N LYS A 527 -24.07 -20.47 -16.80
CA LYS A 527 -24.20 -20.25 -15.34
C LYS A 527 -23.10 -19.32 -14.79
N VAL A 528 -21.85 -19.55 -15.18
CA VAL A 528 -20.71 -18.73 -14.74
C VAL A 528 -20.79 -17.31 -15.32
N GLN A 529 -21.13 -17.18 -16.60
CA GLN A 529 -21.26 -15.87 -17.25
C GLN A 529 -22.39 -15.03 -16.64
N ASP A 530 -23.55 -15.60 -16.38
CA ASP A 530 -24.67 -14.90 -15.78
C ASP A 530 -24.32 -14.49 -14.34
N LYS A 531 -23.65 -15.37 -13.60
CA LYS A 531 -23.30 -15.08 -12.21
C LYS A 531 -22.22 -14.01 -12.07
N TYR A 532 -21.12 -14.04 -12.87
CA TYR A 532 -20.11 -12.99 -12.74
C TYR A 532 -20.63 -11.62 -13.21
N ARG A 533 -21.52 -11.57 -14.21
CA ARG A 533 -22.19 -10.31 -14.61
C ARG A 533 -23.07 -9.77 -13.50
N TYR A 534 -23.79 -10.67 -12.82
CA TYR A 534 -24.60 -10.29 -11.66
C TYR A 534 -23.71 -9.75 -10.53
N CYS A 535 -22.62 -10.45 -10.17
CA CYS A 535 -21.67 -9.99 -9.17
C CYS A 535 -21.11 -8.60 -9.51
N GLU A 536 -20.67 -8.40 -10.75
CA GLU A 536 -20.14 -7.11 -11.22
C GLU A 536 -21.19 -5.99 -11.10
N SER A 537 -22.43 -6.26 -11.47
CA SER A 537 -23.55 -5.33 -11.35
C SER A 537 -23.85 -4.99 -9.89
N ARG A 538 -23.95 -6.00 -9.02
CA ARG A 538 -24.24 -5.79 -7.58
C ARG A 538 -23.12 -5.02 -6.88
N ARG A 539 -21.87 -5.32 -7.22
CA ARG A 539 -20.71 -4.57 -6.72
C ARG A 539 -20.80 -3.08 -7.11
N LYS A 540 -21.14 -2.77 -8.37
CA LYS A 540 -21.32 -1.38 -8.82
C LYS A 540 -22.44 -0.68 -8.07
N VAL A 541 -23.59 -1.34 -7.90
CA VAL A 541 -24.73 -0.78 -7.14
C VAL A 541 -24.36 -0.47 -5.70
N LEU A 542 -23.65 -1.38 -5.02
CA LEU A 542 -23.19 -1.20 -3.66
C LEU A 542 -22.25 0.02 -3.54
N LEU A 543 -21.24 0.10 -4.40
CA LEU A 543 -20.27 1.20 -4.40
C LEU A 543 -20.93 2.53 -4.74
N GLN A 544 -21.82 2.55 -5.74
CA GLN A 544 -22.58 3.74 -6.11
C GLN A 544 -23.42 4.25 -4.92
N HIS A 545 -24.13 3.35 -4.23
CA HIS A 545 -24.91 3.72 -3.05
C HIS A 545 -24.05 4.36 -1.95
N VAL A 546 -22.84 3.82 -1.71
CA VAL A 546 -21.94 4.39 -0.71
C VAL A 546 -21.39 5.74 -1.15
N HIS A 547 -21.00 5.89 -2.41
CA HIS A 547 -20.49 7.17 -2.95
C HIS A 547 -21.56 8.26 -2.95
N GLU A 548 -22.78 7.94 -3.38
CA GLU A 548 -23.91 8.89 -3.28
C GLU A 548 -24.19 9.31 -1.82
N GLY A 549 -24.04 8.37 -0.89
CA GLY A 549 -24.15 8.67 0.53
C GLY A 549 -23.05 9.58 1.05
N TYR A 550 -21.84 9.51 0.50
CA TYR A 550 -20.76 10.44 0.79
C TYR A 550 -21.03 11.84 0.24
N GLU A 551 -21.52 11.95 -0.99
CA GLU A 551 -21.85 13.23 -1.63
C GLU A 551 -22.99 13.97 -0.91
N LYS A 552 -23.96 13.21 -0.41
CA LYS A 552 -25.15 13.75 0.27
C LYS A 552 -24.99 13.84 1.80
N ASP A 553 -23.81 13.51 2.33
CA ASP A 553 -23.47 13.45 3.77
C ASP A 553 -24.49 12.64 4.60
N LEU A 554 -24.88 11.47 4.09
CA LEU A 554 -25.88 10.60 4.69
C LEU A 554 -25.31 9.60 5.72
N TRP A 555 -23.97 9.45 5.76
CA TRP A 555 -23.32 8.45 6.60
C TRP A 555 -23.04 9.03 8.00
N GLU A 556 -23.70 8.45 9.00
CA GLU A 556 -23.41 8.72 10.40
C GLU A 556 -22.45 7.68 10.95
N TYR A 557 -21.43 8.13 11.69
CA TYR A 557 -20.40 7.27 12.25
C TYR A 557 -20.52 7.18 13.76
N ILE A 558 -20.13 6.02 14.29
CA ILE A 558 -19.96 5.82 15.73
C ILE A 558 -18.72 6.62 16.13
N GLU A 559 -18.88 7.57 17.04
CA GLU A 559 -17.76 8.27 17.67
C GLU A 559 -17.12 7.33 18.69
N ASP A 560 -15.78 7.21 18.63
CA ASP A 560 -14.99 6.44 19.61
C ASP A 560 -14.94 7.17 20.96
#